data_b3d627506995e0e707715d6d32879f77
#
_entry.id   b3d627506995e0e707715d6d32879f77
#
_cell.length_a   1.000
_cell.length_b   1.000
_cell.length_c   1.000
_cell.angle_alpha   90.00
_cell.angle_beta   90.00
_cell.angle_gamma   90.00
#
_symmetry.space_group_name_H-M   'P 1'
#
loop_
_entity.id
_entity.type
_entity.pdbx_description
1 polymer ?
#
loop_
_entity_poly.entity_id
_entity_poly.type
_entity_poly.pdbx_seq_one_letter_code
_entity_poly.pdbx_strand_id
1 'polypeptide(L)'
;VYIIDWGSLNKSDRWLSFDDYIDSYLADCVDFITQEHDVGDLSLMGVCEGGVFTASYASLYPEKVSSLILAVTPIDFHADITSNESLDKGYLNRLLRGFSRQQLENMVDAFGQLPGELYGLAFQEMTPVKSLTKYNFELLDSFSGSKDQVLNFLRMEKWLLERPHHPCEAAKQWLIDLYNENKLV
;
A
#
# COMPACT_ATOMS: atom_id res chain seq x y z
N VAL A 1 16.28 10.43 10.62
CA VAL A 1 15.14 9.69 10.06
C VAL A 1 14.64 10.45 8.85
N TYR A 2 14.46 9.76 7.73
CA TYR A 2 13.93 10.28 6.48
C TYR A 2 12.60 9.60 6.17
N ILE A 3 11.70 10.32 5.56
CA ILE A 3 10.41 9.80 5.09
C ILE A 3 10.29 10.22 3.63
N ILE A 4 10.02 9.25 2.76
CA ILE A 4 9.80 9.52 1.34
C ILE A 4 8.42 10.16 1.18
N ASP A 5 8.37 11.32 0.54
CA ASP A 5 7.14 11.91 0.03
C ASP A 5 7.00 11.55 -1.46
N TRP A 6 6.09 10.64 -1.76
CA TRP A 6 5.83 10.19 -3.14
C TRP A 6 5.13 11.25 -4.01
N GLY A 7 4.76 12.40 -3.42
CA GLY A 7 4.05 13.46 -4.12
C GLY A 7 2.61 13.10 -4.47
N SER A 8 2.07 13.82 -5.45
CA SER A 8 0.70 13.62 -5.94
C SER A 8 0.75 13.22 -7.41
N LEU A 9 0.18 12.07 -7.72
CA LEU A 9 0.13 11.54 -9.06
C LEU A 9 -0.87 12.29 -9.94
N ASN A 10 -0.50 12.45 -11.18
CA ASN A 10 -1.36 13.00 -12.23
C ASN A 10 -1.44 12.02 -13.41
N LYS A 11 -2.26 12.32 -14.41
CA LYS A 11 -2.49 11.41 -15.56
C LYS A 11 -1.26 11.14 -16.40
N SER A 12 -0.23 11.99 -16.36
CA SER A 12 1.02 11.76 -17.10
C SER A 12 1.87 10.67 -16.45
N ASP A 13 1.67 10.42 -15.17
CA ASP A 13 2.43 9.44 -14.38
C ASP A 13 1.92 8.00 -14.54
N ARG A 14 0.94 7.80 -15.41
CA ARG A 14 0.29 6.49 -15.65
C ARG A 14 1.26 5.34 -15.98
N TRP A 15 2.43 5.66 -16.49
CA TRP A 15 3.44 4.70 -16.93
C TRP A 15 4.39 4.25 -15.82
N LEU A 16 4.31 4.87 -14.64
CA LEU A 16 5.14 4.49 -13.50
C LEU A 16 4.80 3.06 -13.09
N SER A 17 5.84 2.26 -12.96
CA SER A 17 5.83 0.85 -12.57
C SER A 17 6.47 0.65 -11.20
N PHE A 18 6.46 -0.56 -10.68
CA PHE A 18 7.22 -0.91 -9.48
C PHE A 18 8.72 -0.72 -9.67
N ASP A 19 9.23 -0.97 -10.88
CA ASP A 19 10.64 -0.75 -11.19
C ASP A 19 11.01 0.73 -11.00
N ASP A 20 10.14 1.67 -11.42
CA ASP A 20 10.37 3.09 -11.20
C ASP A 20 10.36 3.44 -9.70
N TYR A 21 9.45 2.88 -8.93
CA TYR A 21 9.40 3.11 -7.48
C TYR A 21 10.58 2.51 -6.74
N ILE A 22 11.04 1.31 -7.14
CA ILE A 22 12.09 0.56 -6.43
C ILE A 22 13.48 0.95 -6.94
N ASP A 23 13.71 0.85 -8.24
CA ASP A 23 15.02 1.02 -8.88
C ASP A 23 15.39 2.47 -9.18
N SER A 24 14.39 3.38 -9.21
CA SER A 24 14.66 4.79 -9.41
C SER A 24 14.42 5.57 -8.11
N TYR A 25 13.17 5.77 -7.71
CA TYR A 25 12.88 6.70 -6.60
C TYR A 25 13.42 6.24 -5.25
N LEU A 26 13.22 4.96 -4.88
CA LEU A 26 13.76 4.45 -3.62
C LEU A 26 15.29 4.37 -3.67
N ALA A 27 15.85 3.91 -4.79
CA ALA A 27 17.29 3.86 -5.00
C ALA A 27 17.93 5.25 -4.89
N ASP A 28 17.37 6.26 -5.56
CA ASP A 28 17.85 7.64 -5.50
C ASP A 28 17.80 8.20 -4.06
N CYS A 29 16.73 7.89 -3.31
CA CYS A 29 16.62 8.29 -1.92
C CYS A 29 17.68 7.63 -1.04
N VAL A 30 17.93 6.34 -1.23
CA VAL A 30 18.98 5.61 -0.49
C VAL A 30 20.35 6.18 -0.83
N ASP A 31 20.64 6.39 -2.10
CA ASP A 31 21.92 6.94 -2.56
C ASP A 31 22.15 8.37 -2.04
N PHE A 32 21.11 9.21 -2.05
CA PHE A 32 21.18 10.54 -1.47
C PHE A 32 21.53 10.49 0.03
N ILE A 33 20.82 9.65 0.81
CA ILE A 33 21.01 9.56 2.27
C ILE A 33 22.40 9.01 2.59
N THR A 34 22.84 7.98 1.89
CA THR A 34 24.16 7.37 2.13
C THR A 34 25.30 8.33 1.80
N GLN A 35 25.17 9.10 0.73
CA GLN A 35 26.15 10.15 0.36
C GLN A 35 26.13 11.31 1.36
N GLU A 36 24.95 11.79 1.76
CA GLU A 36 24.84 12.93 2.69
C GLU A 36 25.44 12.62 4.06
N HIS A 37 25.39 11.36 4.49
CA HIS A 37 25.88 10.93 5.81
C HIS A 37 27.23 10.20 5.76
N ASP A 38 27.81 10.02 4.59
CA ASP A 38 29.06 9.28 4.38
C ASP A 38 29.02 7.86 5.01
N VAL A 39 27.91 7.15 4.72
CA VAL A 39 27.69 5.76 5.18
C VAL A 39 27.51 4.82 3.99
N GLY A 40 27.87 3.54 4.16
CA GLY A 40 27.77 2.54 3.09
C GLY A 40 26.39 1.89 2.97
N ASP A 41 25.64 1.88 4.06
CA ASP A 41 24.32 1.24 4.16
C ASP A 41 23.41 2.00 5.13
N LEU A 42 22.13 1.64 5.12
CA LEU A 42 21.15 2.21 6.04
C LEU A 42 20.07 1.18 6.41
N SER A 43 19.30 1.50 7.46
CA SER A 43 18.13 0.72 7.84
C SER A 43 16.89 1.22 7.09
N LEU A 44 16.16 0.30 6.46
CA LEU A 44 14.89 0.58 5.80
C LEU A 44 13.71 0.15 6.67
N MET A 45 12.65 0.95 6.66
CA MET A 45 11.36 0.57 7.23
C MET A 45 10.29 0.76 6.17
N GLY A 46 9.57 -0.32 5.88
CA GLY A 46 8.42 -0.31 5.00
C GLY A 46 7.13 -0.69 5.71
N VAL A 47 6.06 0.04 5.42
CA VAL A 47 4.72 -0.22 5.97
C VAL A 47 3.78 -0.58 4.84
N CYS A 48 3.05 -1.69 4.98
CA CYS A 48 2.09 -2.18 4.00
C CYS A 48 2.72 -2.32 2.59
N GLU A 49 2.22 -1.65 1.57
CA GLU A 49 2.78 -1.61 0.21
C GLU A 49 4.25 -1.11 0.20
N GLY A 50 4.57 -0.10 1.00
CA GLY A 50 5.94 0.37 1.16
C GLY A 50 6.88 -0.71 1.69
N GLY A 51 6.36 -1.70 2.43
CA GLY A 51 7.12 -2.88 2.84
C GLY A 51 7.46 -3.80 1.67
N VAL A 52 6.58 -3.92 0.69
CA VAL A 52 6.86 -4.67 -0.56
C VAL A 52 8.01 -4.01 -1.32
N PHE A 53 7.96 -2.68 -1.49
CA PHE A 53 9.02 -1.94 -2.17
C PHE A 53 10.36 -2.05 -1.45
N THR A 54 10.39 -1.88 -0.12
CA THR A 54 11.63 -1.97 0.65
C THR A 54 12.18 -3.40 0.71
N ALA A 55 11.32 -4.43 0.76
CA ALA A 55 11.74 -5.83 0.70
C ALA A 55 12.33 -6.17 -0.68
N SER A 56 11.69 -5.73 -1.75
CA SER A 56 12.19 -5.90 -3.11
C SER A 56 13.54 -5.19 -3.30
N TYR A 57 13.64 -3.94 -2.85
CA TYR A 57 14.89 -3.18 -2.90
C TYR A 57 16.03 -3.88 -2.12
N ALA A 58 15.76 -4.33 -0.89
CA ALA A 58 16.74 -5.01 -0.07
C ALA A 58 17.19 -6.36 -0.69
N SER A 59 16.32 -7.01 -1.47
CA SER A 59 16.67 -8.23 -2.20
C SER A 59 17.55 -7.95 -3.41
N LEU A 60 17.38 -6.80 -4.07
CA LEU A 60 18.18 -6.38 -5.22
C LEU A 60 19.53 -5.79 -4.80
N TYR A 61 19.57 -5.05 -3.68
CA TYR A 61 20.71 -4.28 -3.19
C TYR A 61 21.03 -4.60 -1.72
N PRO A 62 21.31 -5.87 -1.38
CA PRO A 62 21.53 -6.28 0.01
C PRO A 62 22.71 -5.56 0.67
N GLU A 63 23.70 -5.10 -0.10
CA GLU A 63 24.85 -4.37 0.40
C GLU A 63 24.53 -2.94 0.87
N LYS A 64 23.38 -2.38 0.44
CA LYS A 64 22.94 -1.03 0.83
C LYS A 64 21.99 -1.03 2.03
N VAL A 65 21.61 -2.20 2.53
CA VAL A 65 20.57 -2.34 3.58
C VAL A 65 21.14 -3.10 4.78
N SER A 66 21.45 -2.37 5.85
CA SER A 66 21.95 -2.98 7.11
C SER A 66 20.87 -3.69 7.90
N SER A 67 19.62 -3.21 7.83
CA SER A 67 18.47 -3.87 8.43
C SER A 67 17.18 -3.49 7.73
N LEU A 68 16.21 -4.41 7.75
CA LEU A 68 14.89 -4.21 7.14
C LEU A 68 13.81 -4.42 8.19
N ILE A 69 12.94 -3.42 8.37
CA ILE A 69 11.78 -3.48 9.25
C ILE A 69 10.53 -3.49 8.38
N LEU A 70 9.75 -4.57 8.46
CA LEU A 70 8.49 -4.72 7.73
C LEU A 70 7.31 -4.67 8.71
N ALA A 71 6.41 -3.72 8.52
CA ALA A 71 5.22 -3.58 9.32
C ALA A 71 3.97 -3.79 8.46
N VAL A 72 3.14 -4.75 8.83
CA VAL A 72 1.89 -5.14 8.13
C VAL A 72 2.06 -5.32 6.63
N THR A 73 3.21 -5.83 6.23
CA THR A 73 3.59 -5.99 4.82
C THR A 73 3.06 -7.32 4.28
N PRO A 74 2.28 -7.31 3.19
CA PRO A 74 1.86 -8.54 2.52
C PRO A 74 3.03 -9.09 1.69
N ILE A 75 3.54 -10.26 2.06
CA ILE A 75 4.62 -10.95 1.31
C ILE A 75 4.03 -12.11 0.50
N ASP A 76 3.27 -12.99 1.15
CA ASP A 76 2.54 -14.06 0.47
C ASP A 76 1.06 -13.69 0.37
N PHE A 77 0.65 -13.29 -0.82
CA PHE A 77 -0.74 -12.87 -1.09
C PHE A 77 -1.71 -14.05 -1.14
N HIS A 78 -1.20 -15.29 -1.09
CA HIS A 78 -2.04 -16.50 -1.11
C HIS A 78 -2.05 -17.26 0.22
N ALA A 79 -1.29 -16.83 1.23
CA ALA A 79 -1.15 -17.54 2.51
C ALA A 79 -2.46 -17.79 3.25
N ASP A 80 -3.40 -16.84 3.25
CA ASP A 80 -4.65 -16.92 4.02
C ASP A 80 -5.80 -17.63 3.29
N ILE A 81 -5.59 -18.09 2.06
CA ILE A 81 -6.67 -18.66 1.23
C ILE A 81 -7.04 -20.07 1.68
N THR A 82 -6.18 -20.73 2.41
CA THR A 82 -6.37 -22.12 2.89
C THR A 82 -7.10 -22.22 4.22
N SER A 83 -7.25 -21.13 4.97
CA SER A 83 -7.96 -21.17 6.24
C SER A 83 -9.47 -20.95 6.06
N ASN A 84 -10.26 -22.00 6.31
CA ASN A 84 -11.73 -21.95 6.29
C ASN A 84 -12.35 -21.12 7.43
N GLU A 85 -11.57 -20.36 8.20
CA GLU A 85 -11.98 -19.87 9.52
C GLU A 85 -12.71 -18.53 9.56
N SER A 86 -12.70 -17.74 8.50
CA SER A 86 -13.65 -16.61 8.40
C SER A 86 -13.81 -16.13 6.95
N LEU A 87 -15.05 -15.86 6.57
CA LEU A 87 -15.41 -15.26 5.28
C LEU A 87 -14.74 -13.90 5.05
N ASP A 88 -14.30 -13.23 6.13
CA ASP A 88 -13.71 -11.90 6.09
C ASP A 88 -12.20 -11.90 5.78
N LYS A 89 -11.49 -12.99 6.12
CA LYS A 89 -10.07 -13.10 5.84
C LYS A 89 -9.83 -13.46 4.37
N GLY A 90 -8.95 -12.70 3.73
CA GLY A 90 -8.57 -12.91 2.33
C GLY A 90 -9.68 -12.62 1.31
N TYR A 91 -10.73 -11.83 1.69
CA TYR A 91 -11.81 -11.47 0.78
C TYR A 91 -11.30 -10.81 -0.51
N LEU A 92 -10.42 -9.83 -0.39
CA LEU A 92 -9.84 -9.13 -1.54
C LEU A 92 -9.06 -10.08 -2.44
N ASN A 93 -8.26 -10.97 -1.85
CA ASN A 93 -7.52 -12.00 -2.61
C ASN A 93 -8.45 -12.92 -3.37
N ARG A 94 -9.52 -13.42 -2.71
CA ARG A 94 -10.52 -14.28 -3.38
C ARG A 94 -11.24 -13.55 -4.50
N LEU A 95 -11.61 -12.29 -4.26
CA LEU A 95 -12.28 -11.46 -5.26
C LEU A 95 -11.37 -11.26 -6.48
N LEU A 96 -10.13 -10.83 -6.30
CA LEU A 96 -9.21 -10.55 -7.38
C LEU A 96 -8.80 -11.80 -8.15
N ARG A 97 -8.67 -12.94 -7.48
CA ARG A 97 -8.43 -14.22 -8.14
C ARG A 97 -9.62 -14.75 -8.96
N GLY A 98 -10.83 -14.25 -8.70
CA GLY A 98 -12.01 -14.54 -9.52
C GLY A 98 -11.97 -13.87 -10.90
N PHE A 99 -11.12 -12.87 -11.09
CA PHE A 99 -10.94 -12.19 -12.38
C PHE A 99 -9.78 -12.81 -13.16
N SER A 100 -9.93 -12.88 -14.48
CA SER A 100 -8.80 -13.19 -15.36
C SER A 100 -7.84 -11.98 -15.44
N ARG A 101 -6.58 -12.25 -15.77
CA ARG A 101 -5.58 -11.21 -16.04
C ARG A 101 -6.13 -10.12 -16.98
N GLN A 102 -6.72 -10.52 -18.08
CA GLN A 102 -7.26 -9.59 -19.07
C GLN A 102 -8.40 -8.72 -18.53
N GLN A 103 -9.23 -9.25 -17.64
CA GLN A 103 -10.29 -8.45 -17.00
C GLN A 103 -9.71 -7.38 -16.06
N LEU A 104 -8.68 -7.72 -15.28
CA LEU A 104 -7.99 -6.77 -14.42
C LEU A 104 -7.25 -5.70 -15.22
N GLU A 105 -6.53 -6.09 -16.27
CA GLU A 105 -5.88 -5.15 -17.19
C GLU A 105 -6.90 -4.18 -17.81
N ASN A 106 -7.98 -4.68 -18.38
CA ASN A 106 -9.03 -3.85 -18.98
C ASN A 106 -9.66 -2.89 -17.95
N MET A 107 -9.85 -3.35 -16.71
CA MET A 107 -10.39 -2.51 -15.65
C MET A 107 -9.44 -1.35 -15.34
N VAL A 108 -8.16 -1.62 -15.12
CA VAL A 108 -7.16 -0.58 -14.82
C VAL A 108 -6.98 0.37 -16.00
N ASP A 109 -6.91 -0.15 -17.22
CA ASP A 109 -6.75 0.64 -18.45
C ASP A 109 -7.94 1.59 -18.69
N ALA A 110 -9.15 1.15 -18.35
CA ALA A 110 -10.35 1.98 -18.50
C ALA A 110 -10.30 3.24 -17.60
N PHE A 111 -9.67 3.15 -16.43
CA PHE A 111 -9.47 4.31 -15.54
C PHE A 111 -8.22 5.12 -15.93
N GLY A 112 -7.22 4.50 -16.57
CA GLY A 112 -5.91 5.10 -16.87
C GLY A 112 -5.00 5.30 -15.66
N GLN A 113 -5.53 5.13 -14.49
CA GLN A 113 -4.90 5.06 -13.15
C GLN A 113 -5.90 4.37 -12.23
N LEU A 114 -5.47 3.71 -11.19
CA LEU A 114 -6.40 3.14 -10.22
C LEU A 114 -6.76 4.21 -9.17
N PRO A 115 -8.03 4.66 -9.12
CA PRO A 115 -8.44 5.69 -8.18
C PRO A 115 -8.28 5.25 -6.73
N GLY A 116 -7.76 6.14 -5.88
CA GLY A 116 -7.59 5.88 -4.45
C GLY A 116 -8.91 5.54 -3.74
N GLU A 117 -10.02 6.06 -4.24
CA GLU A 117 -11.38 5.79 -3.73
C GLU A 117 -11.76 4.31 -3.86
N LEU A 118 -11.31 3.63 -4.91
CA LEU A 118 -11.56 2.18 -5.07
C LEU A 118 -10.85 1.36 -4.02
N TYR A 119 -9.62 1.71 -3.66
CA TYR A 119 -8.95 1.11 -2.51
C TYR A 119 -9.72 1.39 -1.21
N GLY A 120 -10.24 2.61 -1.06
CA GLY A 120 -11.06 2.99 0.08
C GLY A 120 -12.27 2.07 0.26
N LEU A 121 -12.99 1.81 -0.82
CA LEU A 121 -14.12 0.88 -0.81
C LEU A 121 -13.67 -0.55 -0.48
N ALA A 122 -12.60 -1.04 -1.10
CA ALA A 122 -12.08 -2.38 -0.81
C ALA A 122 -11.69 -2.54 0.67
N PHE A 123 -11.07 -1.54 1.28
CA PHE A 123 -10.74 -1.56 2.71
C PHE A 123 -11.98 -1.47 3.62
N GLN A 124 -13.01 -0.74 3.23
CA GLN A 124 -14.28 -0.69 3.97
C GLN A 124 -14.98 -2.04 3.97
N GLU A 125 -14.96 -2.74 2.84
CA GLU A 125 -15.52 -4.10 2.72
C GLU A 125 -14.73 -5.15 3.52
N MET A 126 -13.47 -4.91 3.83
CA MET A 126 -12.69 -5.77 4.74
C MET A 126 -13.13 -5.65 6.21
N THR A 127 -13.79 -4.56 6.60
CA THR A 127 -14.24 -4.31 7.98
C THR A 127 -15.66 -3.69 8.01
N PRO A 128 -16.67 -4.34 7.45
CA PRO A 128 -17.97 -3.72 7.23
C PRO A 128 -18.66 -3.27 8.52
N VAL A 129 -18.58 -4.07 9.59
CA VAL A 129 -19.18 -3.73 10.89
C VAL A 129 -18.50 -2.50 11.51
N LYS A 130 -17.17 -2.43 11.48
CA LYS A 130 -16.43 -1.25 11.98
C LYS A 130 -16.74 -0.02 11.16
N SER A 131 -16.84 -0.14 9.85
CA SER A 131 -17.18 0.98 8.96
C SER A 131 -18.56 1.55 9.26
N LEU A 132 -19.54 0.69 9.55
CA LEU A 132 -20.90 1.12 9.90
C LEU A 132 -21.00 1.72 11.32
N THR A 133 -20.23 1.20 12.28
CA THR A 133 -20.32 1.63 13.68
C THR A 133 -19.44 2.84 13.99
N LYS A 134 -18.42 3.09 13.18
CA LYS A 134 -17.43 4.14 13.38
C LYS A 134 -18.04 5.52 13.61
N TYR A 135 -18.94 5.96 12.73
CA TYR A 135 -19.56 7.28 12.84
C TYR A 135 -20.65 7.36 13.92
N ASN A 136 -21.20 6.22 14.32
CA ASN A 136 -22.26 6.19 15.33
C ASN A 136 -21.72 6.11 16.77
N PHE A 137 -20.59 5.48 16.97
CA PHE A 137 -20.01 5.26 18.31
C PHE A 137 -18.68 5.96 18.49
N GLU A 138 -17.69 5.72 17.63
CA GLU A 138 -16.35 6.29 17.80
C GLU A 138 -16.32 7.81 17.66
N LEU A 139 -17.14 8.37 16.76
CA LEU A 139 -17.29 9.81 16.63
C LEU A 139 -17.93 10.43 17.89
N LEU A 140 -19.01 9.84 18.39
CA LEU A 140 -19.67 10.32 19.61
C LEU A 140 -18.77 10.21 20.84
N ASP A 141 -18.03 9.10 20.97
CA ASP A 141 -17.06 8.93 22.04
C ASP A 141 -15.92 9.96 21.95
N SER A 142 -15.45 10.27 20.75
CA SER A 142 -14.42 11.29 20.57
C SER A 142 -14.90 12.69 20.95
N PHE A 143 -16.15 13.05 20.67
CA PHE A 143 -16.76 14.32 21.10
C PHE A 143 -16.99 14.41 22.60
N SER A 144 -17.17 13.28 23.27
CA SER A 144 -17.28 13.20 24.73
C SER A 144 -15.91 13.27 25.44
N GLY A 145 -14.84 13.17 24.68
CA GLY A 145 -13.46 13.15 25.15
C GLY A 145 -12.76 14.52 25.12
N SER A 146 -11.44 14.47 25.13
CA SER A 146 -10.61 15.67 25.04
C SER A 146 -10.54 16.22 23.61
N LYS A 147 -10.20 17.51 23.49
CA LYS A 147 -9.95 18.16 22.19
C LYS A 147 -8.92 17.37 21.34
N ASP A 148 -7.92 16.78 21.98
CA ASP A 148 -6.89 16.02 21.27
C ASP A 148 -7.44 14.71 20.68
N GLN A 149 -8.39 14.07 21.36
CA GLN A 149 -9.07 12.89 20.82
C GLN A 149 -9.90 13.23 19.58
N VAL A 150 -10.65 14.32 19.62
CA VAL A 150 -11.38 14.83 18.44
C VAL A 150 -10.42 15.14 17.28
N LEU A 151 -9.34 15.85 17.56
CA LEU A 151 -8.34 16.19 16.54
C LEU A 151 -7.68 14.96 15.94
N ASN A 152 -7.35 13.96 16.74
CA ASN A 152 -6.77 12.70 16.25
C ASN A 152 -7.77 11.92 15.40
N PHE A 153 -9.03 11.87 15.81
CA PHE A 153 -10.09 11.28 15.00
C PHE A 153 -10.19 11.98 13.63
N LEU A 154 -10.29 13.31 13.61
CA LEU A 154 -10.41 14.09 12.37
C LEU A 154 -9.17 13.96 11.47
N ARG A 155 -7.97 13.91 12.05
CA ARG A 155 -6.73 13.67 11.29
C ARG A 155 -6.71 12.29 10.66
N MET A 156 -7.16 11.27 11.39
CA MET A 156 -7.27 9.92 10.87
C MET A 156 -8.29 9.84 9.74
N GLU A 157 -9.46 10.49 9.91
CA GLU A 157 -10.47 10.56 8.84
C GLU A 157 -9.93 11.25 7.58
N LYS A 158 -9.26 12.39 7.77
CA LYS A 158 -8.63 13.11 6.66
C LYS A 158 -7.63 12.20 5.93
N TRP A 159 -6.74 11.53 6.65
CA TRP A 159 -5.75 10.62 6.09
C TRP A 159 -6.39 9.43 5.35
N LEU A 160 -7.50 8.89 5.87
CA LEU A 160 -8.24 7.82 5.22
C LEU A 160 -8.96 8.27 3.92
N LEU A 161 -9.34 9.54 3.84
CA LEU A 161 -10.00 10.12 2.66
C LEU A 161 -8.99 10.57 1.59
N GLU A 162 -7.83 11.06 1.99
CA GLU A 162 -6.76 11.51 1.10
C GLU A 162 -5.91 10.32 0.60
N ARG A 163 -6.53 9.44 -0.19
CA ARG A 163 -5.85 8.28 -0.76
C ARG A 163 -5.22 8.63 -2.10
N PRO A 164 -3.92 8.40 -2.26
CA PRO A 164 -3.28 8.61 -3.55
C PRO A 164 -3.84 7.62 -4.58
N HIS A 165 -3.90 8.07 -5.83
CA HIS A 165 -4.13 7.16 -6.95
C HIS A 165 -2.90 6.29 -7.15
N HIS A 166 -3.07 5.12 -7.80
CA HIS A 166 -1.94 4.33 -8.26
C HIS A 166 -1.79 4.51 -9.77
N PRO A 167 -0.55 4.66 -10.28
CA PRO A 167 -0.28 4.67 -11.70
C PRO A 167 -0.81 3.40 -12.36
N CYS A 168 -1.15 3.48 -13.61
CA CYS A 168 -1.76 2.36 -14.33
C CYS A 168 -0.87 1.11 -14.30
N GLU A 169 0.41 1.24 -14.61
CA GLU A 169 1.32 0.09 -14.66
C GLU A 169 1.62 -0.48 -13.27
N ALA A 170 1.88 0.36 -12.28
CA ALA A 170 2.05 -0.09 -10.90
C ALA A 170 0.77 -0.77 -10.35
N ALA A 171 -0.41 -0.25 -10.68
CA ALA A 171 -1.68 -0.86 -10.29
C ALA A 171 -1.88 -2.25 -10.93
N LYS A 172 -1.47 -2.44 -12.18
CA LYS A 172 -1.49 -3.77 -12.82
C LYS A 172 -0.56 -4.74 -12.11
N GLN A 173 0.68 -4.32 -11.82
CA GLN A 173 1.62 -5.15 -11.08
C GLN A 173 1.07 -5.52 -9.70
N TRP A 174 0.49 -4.55 -8.97
CA TRP A 174 -0.13 -4.79 -7.67
C TRP A 174 -1.28 -5.80 -7.74
N LEU A 175 -2.28 -5.55 -8.60
CA LEU A 175 -3.48 -6.38 -8.66
C LEU A 175 -3.25 -7.73 -9.35
N ILE A 176 -2.42 -7.78 -10.37
CA ILE A 176 -2.22 -8.96 -11.19
C ILE A 176 -1.02 -9.77 -10.66
N ASP A 177 0.18 -9.15 -10.68
CA ASP A 177 1.39 -9.91 -10.39
C ASP A 177 1.44 -10.32 -8.91
N LEU A 178 0.97 -9.47 -7.99
CA LEU A 178 0.98 -9.78 -6.56
C LEU A 178 -0.31 -10.49 -6.11
N TYR A 179 -1.47 -9.84 -6.20
CA TYR A 179 -2.72 -10.42 -5.67
C TYR A 179 -3.21 -11.63 -6.47
N ASN A 180 -3.19 -11.55 -7.80
CA ASN A 180 -3.73 -12.62 -8.65
C ASN A 180 -2.73 -13.77 -8.83
N GLU A 181 -1.48 -13.46 -9.12
CA GLU A 181 -0.45 -14.42 -9.50
C GLU A 181 0.59 -14.73 -8.40
N ASN A 182 0.62 -13.98 -7.30
CA ASN A 182 1.52 -14.17 -6.14
C ASN A 182 3.01 -14.25 -6.49
N LYS A 183 3.48 -13.38 -7.39
CA LYS A 183 4.85 -13.44 -7.92
C LYS A 183 5.96 -12.97 -6.96
N LEU A 184 5.60 -12.50 -5.77
CA LEU A 184 6.59 -12.05 -4.80
C LEU A 184 7.28 -13.22 -4.08
N VAL A 185 6.66 -14.40 -4.06
CA VAL A 185 7.17 -15.65 -3.45
C VAL A 185 7.20 -16.80 -4.44
#